data_ecd7e91a3bb06abace78c3b35947b979
#
_entry.id   ecd7e91a3bb06abace78c3b35947b979
#
_cell.length_a   1.000
_cell.length_b   1.000
_cell.length_c   1.000
_cell.angle_alpha   90.00
_cell.angle_beta   90.00
_cell.angle_gamma   90.00
#
_symmetry.space_group_name_H-M   'P 1'
#
loop_
_entity.id
_entity.type
_entity.pdbx_description
1 polymer ?
#
loop_
_entity_poly.entity_id
_entity_poly.type
_entity_poly.pdbx_seq_one_letter_code
_entity_poly.pdbx_strand_id
1 'polypeptide(L)'
;MALSRRRFLAGSAALFLTACGESEGAAQQAVEGAARAGRAATPDATKLITAARQQIGVTLAYDPAYTRLAFPNGDVPRDKGVCTDVVIRAYRDALGIDLQSLVNADMKAAFAAYPKRWGLRRPDANIDHRRVPNLETFLTRKGARLPLSTRAGDWQAGDIFTALVGGKLPHIGIVSDRIAPGGNPLVIHNIGAGTQEEDVLFAHRLTGRFRWRV
;
A
#
# COMPACT_ATOMS: atom_id res chain seq x y z
N MET A 1 4.20 -71.59 63.13
CA MET A 1 4.59 -70.22 63.00
C MET A 1 5.27 -70.06 61.58
N ALA A 2 4.55 -69.62 60.62
CA ALA A 2 5.11 -69.48 59.25
C ALA A 2 4.68 -68.09 58.69
N LEU A 3 5.68 -67.24 58.41
CA LEU A 3 5.52 -65.91 57.87
C LEU A 3 5.47 -66.00 56.33
N SER A 4 4.36 -65.58 55.74
CA SER A 4 4.14 -65.50 54.34
C SER A 4 4.73 -64.16 53.78
N ARG A 5 5.60 -64.20 52.79
CA ARG A 5 6.10 -63.06 52.09
C ARG A 5 5.24 -62.83 50.83
N ARG A 6 4.45 -61.78 50.82
CA ARG A 6 3.79 -61.30 49.59
C ARG A 6 4.76 -60.37 48.77
N ARG A 7 5.03 -60.79 47.53
CA ARG A 7 5.75 -59.99 46.58
C ARG A 7 4.78 -59.01 45.90
N PHE A 8 5.06 -57.74 45.99
CA PHE A 8 4.40 -56.71 45.18
C PHE A 8 5.09 -56.60 43.80
N LEU A 9 4.36 -56.84 42.73
CA LEU A 9 4.74 -56.52 41.36
C LEU A 9 4.35 -55.09 41.13
N ALA A 10 5.37 -54.20 40.91
CA ALA A 10 5.19 -52.84 40.45
C ALA A 10 5.06 -52.88 38.93
N GLY A 11 3.87 -52.60 38.42
CA GLY A 11 3.67 -52.40 36.96
C GLY A 11 4.06 -50.98 36.60
N SER A 12 5.06 -50.85 35.73
CA SER A 12 5.44 -49.57 35.13
C SER A 12 4.43 -49.22 34.03
N ALA A 13 3.60 -48.20 34.27
CA ALA A 13 2.79 -47.57 33.22
C ALA A 13 3.69 -46.56 32.50
N ALA A 14 4.08 -46.86 31.27
CA ALA A 14 4.72 -45.89 30.38
C ALA A 14 3.64 -44.95 29.82
N LEU A 15 3.70 -43.67 30.23
CA LEU A 15 2.91 -42.61 29.56
C LEU A 15 3.51 -42.32 28.18
N PHE A 16 2.74 -42.63 27.15
CA PHE A 16 2.93 -42.03 25.82
C PHE A 16 2.16 -40.71 25.75
N LEU A 17 2.84 -39.61 26.05
CA LEU A 17 2.38 -38.27 25.80
C LEU A 17 3.53 -37.55 25.14
N THR A 18 3.46 -37.39 23.78
CA THR A 18 4.07 -36.28 23.04
C THR A 18 4.10 -36.61 21.55
N ALA A 19 3.12 -36.20 20.80
CA ALA A 19 3.22 -36.07 19.33
C ALA A 19 2.17 -35.12 18.70
N CYS A 20 1.45 -34.27 19.47
CA CYS A 20 0.48 -33.35 18.88
C CYS A 20 0.93 -31.87 18.81
N GLY A 21 2.02 -31.50 19.48
CA GLY A 21 2.47 -30.08 19.52
C GLY A 21 3.36 -29.66 18.38
N GLU A 22 4.08 -30.57 17.72
CA GLU A 22 5.05 -30.21 16.68
C GLU A 22 4.41 -29.98 15.31
N SER A 23 3.27 -30.61 15.01
CA SER A 23 2.57 -30.43 13.74
C SER A 23 1.83 -29.08 13.63
N GLU A 24 1.30 -28.56 14.74
CA GLU A 24 0.60 -27.26 14.75
C GLU A 24 1.60 -26.10 14.61
N GLY A 25 2.75 -26.17 15.25
CA GLY A 25 3.81 -25.18 15.12
C GLY A 25 4.41 -25.11 13.71
N ALA A 26 4.62 -26.26 13.07
CA ALA A 26 5.11 -26.32 11.68
C ALA A 26 4.07 -25.79 10.68
N ALA A 27 2.78 -26.08 10.87
CA ALA A 27 1.71 -25.54 10.04
C ALA A 27 1.56 -24.03 10.21
N GLN A 28 1.67 -23.51 11.44
CA GLN A 28 1.63 -22.09 11.73
C GLN A 28 2.81 -21.34 11.10
N GLN A 29 4.02 -21.87 11.22
CA GLN A 29 5.23 -21.32 10.60
C GLN A 29 5.17 -21.37 9.05
N ALA A 30 4.59 -22.41 8.48
CA ALA A 30 4.38 -22.52 7.04
C ALA A 30 3.35 -21.49 6.54
N VAL A 31 2.28 -21.24 7.29
CA VAL A 31 1.27 -20.22 6.97
C VAL A 31 1.85 -18.81 7.10
N GLU A 32 2.64 -18.54 8.14
CA GLU A 32 3.35 -17.27 8.31
C GLU A 32 4.45 -17.08 7.24
N GLY A 33 5.17 -18.13 6.89
CA GLY A 33 6.16 -18.13 5.81
C GLY A 33 5.51 -17.87 4.46
N ALA A 34 4.37 -18.49 4.16
CA ALA A 34 3.60 -18.25 2.95
C ALA A 34 2.99 -16.84 2.90
N ALA A 35 2.51 -16.32 4.05
CA ALA A 35 2.01 -14.95 4.17
C ALA A 35 3.13 -13.91 3.99
N ARG A 36 4.36 -14.19 4.45
CA ARG A 36 5.54 -13.35 4.21
C ARG A 36 6.03 -13.44 2.76
N ALA A 37 6.02 -14.63 2.16
CA ALA A 37 6.38 -14.82 0.75
C ALA A 37 5.38 -14.14 -0.20
N GLY A 38 4.08 -14.13 0.13
CA GLY A 38 3.05 -13.41 -0.61
C GLY A 38 3.14 -11.89 -0.52
N ARG A 39 3.98 -11.35 0.38
CA ARG A 39 4.28 -9.92 0.56
C ARG A 39 5.63 -9.50 0.00
N ALA A 40 6.43 -10.42 -0.51
CA ALA A 40 7.69 -10.06 -1.16
C ALA A 40 7.40 -9.09 -2.30
N ALA A 41 8.00 -7.90 -2.25
CA ALA A 41 7.86 -6.90 -3.30
C ALA A 41 8.46 -7.44 -4.60
N THR A 42 7.79 -7.21 -5.73
CA THR A 42 8.41 -7.41 -7.04
C THR A 42 9.60 -6.45 -7.21
N PRO A 43 10.52 -6.70 -8.15
CA PRO A 43 11.61 -5.76 -8.43
C PRO A 43 11.12 -4.33 -8.70
N ASP A 44 10.01 -4.17 -9.43
CA ASP A 44 9.47 -2.85 -9.75
C ASP A 44 8.72 -2.23 -8.56
N ALA A 45 8.03 -3.02 -7.74
CA ALA A 45 7.50 -2.55 -6.47
C ALA A 45 8.61 -2.06 -5.52
N THR A 46 9.73 -2.77 -5.45
CA THR A 46 10.89 -2.37 -4.65
C THR A 46 11.45 -1.02 -5.11
N LYS A 47 11.62 -0.82 -6.42
CA LYS A 47 12.06 0.47 -6.99
C LYS A 47 11.06 1.59 -6.66
N LEU A 48 9.77 1.34 -6.86
CA LEU A 48 8.69 2.30 -6.61
C LEU A 48 8.69 2.77 -5.15
N ILE A 49 8.73 1.81 -4.20
CA ILE A 49 8.76 2.09 -2.77
C ILE A 49 10.03 2.85 -2.39
N THR A 50 11.18 2.46 -2.95
CA THR A 50 12.45 3.15 -2.71
C THR A 50 12.38 4.61 -3.15
N ALA A 51 11.87 4.89 -4.36
CA ALA A 51 11.71 6.24 -4.86
C ALA A 51 10.67 7.06 -4.05
N ALA A 52 9.60 6.41 -3.58
CA ALA A 52 8.65 7.07 -2.67
C ALA A 52 9.32 7.43 -1.33
N ARG A 53 10.06 6.50 -0.75
CA ARG A 53 10.77 6.68 0.54
C ARG A 53 11.86 7.75 0.47
N GLN A 54 12.53 7.90 -0.67
CA GLN A 54 13.54 8.95 -0.90
C GLN A 54 12.97 10.37 -0.84
N GLN A 55 11.66 10.54 -0.89
CA GLN A 55 11.01 11.84 -0.72
C GLN A 55 10.84 12.24 0.76
N ILE A 56 11.06 11.32 1.71
CA ILE A 56 11.04 11.60 3.16
C ILE A 56 12.25 12.49 3.47
N GLY A 57 12.01 13.63 4.16
CA GLY A 57 13.04 14.62 4.44
C GLY A 57 13.38 15.53 3.24
N VAL A 58 12.83 15.27 2.06
CA VAL A 58 12.95 16.13 0.86
C VAL A 58 11.67 16.94 0.66
N THR A 59 10.52 16.27 0.60
CA THR A 59 9.22 16.97 0.55
C THR A 59 8.75 17.24 1.98
N LEU A 60 8.85 18.51 2.40
CA LEU A 60 8.67 18.94 3.78
C LEU A 60 7.31 19.61 4.03
N ALA A 61 6.65 20.08 2.96
CA ALA A 61 5.40 20.83 3.07
C ALA A 61 4.28 20.25 2.20
N TYR A 62 3.04 20.44 2.65
CA TYR A 62 1.84 20.16 1.86
C TYR A 62 1.36 21.45 1.18
N ASP A 63 1.45 21.50 -0.17
CA ASP A 63 1.05 22.69 -0.93
C ASP A 63 0.07 22.29 -2.07
N PRO A 64 -1.24 22.56 -1.89
CA PRO A 64 -2.25 22.27 -2.89
C PRO A 64 -2.42 23.38 -3.94
N ALA A 65 -1.60 24.41 -3.93
CA ALA A 65 -1.73 25.55 -4.83
C ALA A 65 -1.69 25.11 -6.29
N TYR A 66 -2.53 25.74 -7.12
CA TYR A 66 -2.47 25.55 -8.55
C TYR A 66 -1.18 26.15 -9.12
N THR A 67 -0.44 25.37 -9.86
CA THR A 67 0.83 25.78 -10.46
C THR A 67 0.81 25.42 -11.95
N ARG A 68 1.28 26.35 -12.79
CA ARG A 68 1.55 26.04 -14.20
C ARG A 68 2.80 25.16 -14.27
N LEU A 69 2.65 23.98 -14.82
CA LEU A 69 3.71 22.98 -14.92
C LEU A 69 4.23 22.86 -16.36
N ALA A 70 5.46 22.45 -16.53
CA ALA A 70 5.93 21.94 -17.81
C ALA A 70 5.09 20.74 -18.26
N PHE A 71 5.10 20.44 -19.55
CA PHE A 71 4.45 19.25 -20.10
C PHE A 71 5.29 18.71 -21.26
N PRO A 72 5.68 17.45 -21.27
CA PRO A 72 5.47 16.40 -20.24
C PRO A 72 6.39 16.56 -19.01
N ASN A 73 6.23 15.66 -18.03
CA ASN A 73 7.08 15.54 -16.83
C ASN A 73 7.11 16.76 -15.90
N GLY A 74 6.07 17.61 -15.93
CA GLY A 74 5.96 18.73 -15.03
C GLY A 74 5.89 18.32 -13.56
N ASP A 75 6.56 19.07 -12.69
CA ASP A 75 6.57 18.87 -11.24
C ASP A 75 6.56 20.23 -10.52
N VAL A 76 6.04 20.27 -9.32
CA VAL A 76 6.26 21.37 -8.39
C VAL A 76 7.64 21.22 -7.73
N PRO A 77 8.22 22.28 -7.12
CA PRO A 77 9.46 22.15 -6.35
C PRO A 77 9.40 20.99 -5.37
N ARG A 78 10.47 20.19 -5.27
CA ARG A 78 10.47 18.92 -4.53
C ARG A 78 10.39 19.07 -3.01
N ASP A 79 10.69 20.23 -2.47
CA ASP A 79 10.53 20.57 -1.06
C ASP A 79 9.05 20.62 -0.62
N LYS A 80 8.13 20.67 -1.58
CA LYS A 80 6.69 20.72 -1.34
C LYS A 80 5.91 19.83 -2.32
N GLY A 81 4.66 19.53 -1.97
CA GLY A 81 3.77 18.73 -2.80
C GLY A 81 2.52 18.32 -2.05
N VAL A 82 1.67 17.55 -2.70
CA VAL A 82 0.48 16.92 -2.11
C VAL A 82 0.61 15.39 -2.13
N CYS A 83 -0.40 14.69 -1.63
CA CYS A 83 -0.38 13.22 -1.59
C CYS A 83 -0.16 12.56 -2.95
N THR A 84 -0.72 13.12 -4.03
CA THR A 84 -0.54 12.60 -5.39
C THR A 84 0.88 12.81 -5.92
N ASP A 85 1.58 13.87 -5.51
CA ASP A 85 2.95 14.14 -5.95
C ASP A 85 3.92 13.05 -5.45
N VAL A 86 3.67 12.46 -4.28
CA VAL A 86 4.44 11.30 -3.80
C VAL A 86 4.35 10.13 -4.78
N VAL A 87 3.15 9.82 -5.24
CA VAL A 87 2.90 8.73 -6.20
C VAL A 87 3.46 9.07 -7.58
N ILE A 88 3.20 10.29 -8.08
CA ILE A 88 3.65 10.75 -9.40
C ILE A 88 5.17 10.69 -9.50
N ARG A 89 5.87 11.22 -8.50
CA ARG A 89 7.33 11.22 -8.42
C ARG A 89 7.89 9.82 -8.32
N ALA A 90 7.29 8.96 -7.49
CA ALA A 90 7.73 7.58 -7.34
C ALA A 90 7.67 6.81 -8.67
N TYR A 91 6.56 6.91 -9.42
CA TYR A 91 6.45 6.30 -10.75
C TYR A 91 7.43 6.87 -11.76
N ARG A 92 7.65 8.17 -11.75
CA ARG A 92 8.59 8.84 -12.65
C ARG A 92 10.04 8.42 -12.36
N ASP A 93 10.45 8.54 -11.12
CA ASP A 93 11.85 8.36 -10.70
C ASP A 93 12.26 6.87 -10.73
N ALA A 94 11.34 5.95 -10.39
CA ALA A 94 11.60 4.52 -10.35
C ALA A 94 11.46 3.81 -11.70
N LEU A 95 10.42 4.18 -12.46
CA LEU A 95 9.96 3.40 -13.60
C LEU A 95 9.93 4.21 -14.91
N GLY A 96 10.31 5.49 -14.90
CA GLY A 96 10.24 6.38 -16.06
C GLY A 96 8.81 6.66 -16.54
N ILE A 97 7.81 6.47 -15.67
CA ILE A 97 6.39 6.60 -16.02
C ILE A 97 5.89 8.00 -15.70
N ASP A 98 5.54 8.77 -16.73
CA ASP A 98 4.95 10.10 -16.61
C ASP A 98 3.42 10.03 -16.47
N LEU A 99 2.94 10.04 -15.21
CA LEU A 99 1.50 10.05 -14.90
C LEU A 99 0.79 11.32 -15.41
N GLN A 100 1.48 12.47 -15.52
CA GLN A 100 0.91 13.68 -16.09
C GLN A 100 0.48 13.45 -17.54
N SER A 101 1.39 12.94 -18.37
CA SER A 101 1.12 12.65 -19.79
C SER A 101 0.07 11.56 -19.95
N LEU A 102 0.17 10.47 -19.18
CA LEU A 102 -0.74 9.34 -19.30
C LEU A 102 -2.18 9.68 -18.90
N VAL A 103 -2.35 10.40 -17.78
CA VAL A 103 -3.69 10.86 -17.35
C VAL A 103 -4.25 11.87 -18.34
N ASN A 104 -3.45 12.83 -18.83
CA ASN A 104 -3.90 13.82 -19.82
C ASN A 104 -4.35 13.15 -21.13
N ALA A 105 -3.59 12.17 -21.62
CA ALA A 105 -3.94 11.43 -22.83
C ALA A 105 -5.23 10.61 -22.65
N ASP A 106 -5.37 9.90 -21.53
CA ASP A 106 -6.58 9.11 -21.24
C ASP A 106 -7.82 10.00 -21.05
N MET A 107 -7.65 11.16 -20.38
CA MET A 107 -8.73 12.15 -20.25
C MET A 107 -9.13 12.76 -21.59
N LYS A 108 -8.19 13.04 -22.50
CA LYS A 108 -8.52 13.50 -23.87
C LYS A 108 -9.34 12.45 -24.61
N ALA A 109 -9.01 11.18 -24.47
CA ALA A 109 -9.72 10.08 -25.14
C ALA A 109 -11.09 9.78 -24.52
N ALA A 110 -11.26 9.99 -23.20
CA ALA A 110 -12.46 9.58 -22.47
C ALA A 110 -12.86 10.57 -21.38
N PHE A 111 -12.93 11.87 -21.69
CA PHE A 111 -13.20 12.93 -20.70
C PHE A 111 -14.52 12.73 -19.95
N ALA A 112 -15.51 12.13 -20.60
CA ALA A 112 -16.83 11.85 -19.98
C ALA A 112 -16.75 10.86 -18.79
N ALA A 113 -15.74 9.97 -18.78
CA ALA A 113 -15.56 8.98 -17.73
C ALA A 113 -14.97 9.58 -16.43
N TYR A 114 -14.42 10.77 -16.50
CA TYR A 114 -13.76 11.43 -15.36
C TYR A 114 -14.72 12.29 -14.53
N PRO A 115 -14.47 12.47 -13.22
CA PRO A 115 -15.32 13.26 -12.35
C PRO A 115 -15.52 14.70 -12.82
N LYS A 116 -16.76 15.18 -12.80
CA LYS A 116 -17.15 16.54 -13.25
C LYS A 116 -17.11 17.60 -12.16
N ARG A 117 -16.65 17.25 -10.96
CA ARG A 117 -16.72 18.08 -9.74
C ARG A 117 -15.98 19.42 -9.81
N TRP A 118 -15.10 19.61 -10.82
CA TRP A 118 -14.36 20.86 -11.01
C TRP A 118 -14.91 21.74 -12.14
N GLY A 119 -16.01 21.34 -12.79
CA GLY A 119 -16.65 22.12 -13.84
C GLY A 119 -15.83 22.29 -15.11
N LEU A 120 -14.77 21.53 -15.29
CA LEU A 120 -13.92 21.62 -16.48
C LEU A 120 -14.64 21.10 -17.71
N ARG A 121 -14.39 21.77 -18.85
CA ARG A 121 -14.89 21.36 -20.18
C ARG A 121 -13.85 20.59 -20.99
N ARG A 122 -12.60 20.58 -20.54
CA ARG A 122 -11.45 19.92 -21.18
C ARG A 122 -10.41 19.55 -20.13
N PRO A 123 -9.50 18.60 -20.43
CA PRO A 123 -8.40 18.27 -19.51
C PRO A 123 -7.49 19.47 -19.25
N ASP A 124 -6.98 19.55 -18.03
CA ASP A 124 -5.98 20.50 -17.58
C ASP A 124 -4.71 19.75 -17.14
N ALA A 125 -3.68 19.81 -17.98
CA ALA A 125 -2.41 19.11 -17.76
C ALA A 125 -1.66 19.57 -16.51
N ASN A 126 -1.98 20.75 -15.95
CA ASN A 126 -1.30 21.25 -14.75
C ASN A 126 -1.80 20.59 -13.46
N ILE A 127 -3.06 20.08 -13.44
CA ILE A 127 -3.68 19.69 -12.17
C ILE A 127 -4.37 18.32 -12.21
N ASP A 128 -4.78 17.81 -13.38
CA ASP A 128 -5.64 16.63 -13.43
C ASP A 128 -4.98 15.38 -12.86
N HIS A 129 -3.68 15.16 -13.13
CA HIS A 129 -2.89 14.06 -12.55
C HIS A 129 -2.62 14.24 -11.04
N ARG A 130 -2.79 15.45 -10.50
CA ARG A 130 -2.65 15.76 -9.08
C ARG A 130 -3.97 15.66 -8.30
N ARG A 131 -5.02 15.13 -8.91
CA ARG A 131 -6.35 14.93 -8.31
C ARG A 131 -6.60 13.45 -8.06
N VAL A 132 -6.73 13.05 -6.80
CA VAL A 132 -6.96 11.65 -6.40
C VAL A 132 -8.12 11.00 -7.16
N PRO A 133 -9.32 11.60 -7.29
CA PRO A 133 -10.41 10.98 -8.04
C PRO A 133 -10.11 10.76 -9.53
N ASN A 134 -9.24 11.57 -10.12
CA ASN A 134 -8.80 11.35 -11.51
C ASN A 134 -7.82 10.18 -11.59
N LEU A 135 -6.90 10.05 -10.63
CA LEU A 135 -5.99 8.89 -10.56
C LEU A 135 -6.76 7.59 -10.30
N GLU A 136 -7.77 7.62 -9.42
CA GLU A 136 -8.67 6.46 -9.21
C GLU A 136 -9.34 6.03 -10.51
N THR A 137 -9.87 7.01 -11.27
CA THR A 137 -10.50 6.75 -12.57
C THR A 137 -9.50 6.20 -13.57
N PHE A 138 -8.33 6.82 -13.69
CA PHE A 138 -7.26 6.38 -14.58
C PHE A 138 -6.83 4.95 -14.27
N LEU A 139 -6.49 4.66 -13.02
CA LEU A 139 -6.04 3.33 -12.58
C LEU A 139 -7.13 2.26 -12.79
N THR A 140 -8.40 2.61 -12.53
CA THR A 140 -9.54 1.71 -12.82
C THR A 140 -9.64 1.41 -14.31
N ARG A 141 -9.53 2.41 -15.16
CA ARG A 141 -9.58 2.24 -16.63
C ARG A 141 -8.38 1.46 -17.19
N LYS A 142 -7.25 1.47 -16.47
CA LYS A 142 -6.06 0.64 -16.78
C LYS A 142 -6.15 -0.79 -16.23
N GLY A 143 -7.29 -1.18 -15.67
CA GLY A 143 -7.50 -2.52 -15.12
C GLY A 143 -6.74 -2.79 -13.82
N ALA A 144 -6.23 -1.75 -13.16
CA ALA A 144 -5.41 -1.88 -11.96
C ALA A 144 -6.21 -2.04 -10.66
N ARG A 145 -7.53 -1.82 -10.70
CA ARG A 145 -8.38 -1.85 -9.51
C ARG A 145 -8.51 -3.26 -8.95
N LEU A 146 -8.30 -3.39 -7.65
CA LEU A 146 -8.49 -4.62 -6.88
C LEU A 146 -9.69 -4.48 -5.94
N PRO A 147 -10.27 -5.61 -5.47
CA PRO A 147 -11.26 -5.58 -4.40
C PRO A 147 -10.71 -4.86 -3.16
N LEU A 148 -11.54 -4.02 -2.54
CA LEU A 148 -11.20 -3.43 -1.24
C LEU A 148 -11.08 -4.51 -0.18
N SER A 149 -10.14 -4.32 0.73
CA SER A 149 -9.96 -5.20 1.88
C SER A 149 -9.54 -4.41 3.11
N THR A 150 -10.07 -4.82 4.26
CA THR A 150 -9.62 -4.36 5.58
C THR A 150 -8.61 -5.30 6.23
N ARG A 151 -8.27 -6.41 5.55
CA ARG A 151 -7.26 -7.36 6.04
C ARG A 151 -5.87 -6.96 5.56
N ALA A 152 -4.94 -6.75 6.48
CA ALA A 152 -3.56 -6.38 6.19
C ALA A 152 -2.86 -7.35 5.21
N GLY A 153 -3.17 -8.67 5.32
CA GLY A 153 -2.59 -9.72 4.48
C GLY A 153 -2.93 -9.65 2.99
N ASP A 154 -4.01 -8.95 2.63
CA ASP A 154 -4.41 -8.82 1.23
C ASP A 154 -3.59 -7.75 0.49
N TRP A 155 -2.99 -6.80 1.21
CA TRP A 155 -2.20 -5.72 0.64
C TRP A 155 -0.77 -6.17 0.36
N GLN A 156 -0.25 -5.82 -0.80
CA GLN A 156 1.13 -6.09 -1.18
C GLN A 156 1.93 -4.79 -1.25
N ALA A 157 3.23 -4.93 -1.04
CA ALA A 157 4.19 -3.85 -1.23
C ALA A 157 4.08 -3.29 -2.65
N GLY A 158 3.99 -1.95 -2.78
CA GLY A 158 3.76 -1.26 -4.05
C GLY A 158 2.29 -1.08 -4.43
N ASP A 159 1.32 -1.67 -3.71
CA ASP A 159 -0.09 -1.33 -3.92
C ASP A 159 -0.32 0.16 -3.66
N ILE A 160 -1.23 0.75 -4.41
CA ILE A 160 -1.71 2.11 -4.19
C ILE A 160 -3.02 2.01 -3.41
N PHE A 161 -3.13 2.77 -2.32
CA PHE A 161 -4.40 2.95 -1.62
C PHE A 161 -4.96 4.33 -1.86
N THR A 162 -6.29 4.43 -1.83
CA THR A 162 -6.99 5.71 -1.70
C THR A 162 -7.97 5.65 -0.54
N ALA A 163 -8.19 6.80 0.11
CA ALA A 163 -9.05 6.92 1.28
C ALA A 163 -9.69 8.31 1.37
N LEU A 164 -10.64 8.48 2.31
CA LEU A 164 -11.20 9.77 2.67
C LEU A 164 -10.76 10.16 4.09
N VAL A 165 -9.80 11.07 4.18
CA VAL A 165 -9.38 11.66 5.46
C VAL A 165 -10.52 12.49 6.05
N GLY A 166 -10.82 12.23 7.33
CA GLY A 166 -11.97 12.85 7.99
C GLY A 166 -13.32 12.58 7.28
N GLY A 167 -13.39 11.52 6.47
CA GLY A 167 -14.58 11.16 5.70
C GLY A 167 -14.85 12.02 4.47
N LYS A 168 -14.02 13.01 4.17
CA LYS A 168 -14.30 14.04 3.14
C LYS A 168 -13.17 14.26 2.14
N LEU A 169 -11.91 14.30 2.60
CA LEU A 169 -10.77 14.71 1.77
C LEU A 169 -10.15 13.50 1.06
N PRO A 170 -10.18 13.41 -0.27
CA PRO A 170 -9.55 12.34 -1.02
C PRO A 170 -8.03 12.32 -0.77
N HIS A 171 -7.52 11.14 -0.48
CA HIS A 171 -6.12 10.90 -0.16
C HIS A 171 -5.59 9.66 -0.88
N ILE A 172 -4.29 9.61 -1.14
CA ILE A 172 -3.61 8.53 -1.85
C ILE A 172 -2.20 8.33 -1.28
N GLY A 173 -1.70 7.11 -1.36
CA GLY A 173 -0.31 6.78 -1.04
C GLY A 173 0.06 5.40 -1.56
N ILE A 174 1.29 4.99 -1.26
CA ILE A 174 1.90 3.73 -1.68
C ILE A 174 2.09 2.84 -0.45
N VAL A 175 1.66 1.59 -0.55
CA VAL A 175 1.87 0.57 0.49
C VAL A 175 3.35 0.19 0.51
N SER A 176 3.96 0.30 1.68
CA SER A 176 5.35 -0.01 1.94
C SER A 176 5.62 -1.52 2.02
N ASP A 177 6.88 -1.90 1.92
CA ASP A 177 7.42 -3.22 2.25
C ASP A 177 7.66 -3.42 3.75
N ARG A 178 7.49 -2.37 4.57
CA ARG A 178 7.64 -2.39 6.02
C ARG A 178 6.31 -2.60 6.72
N ILE A 179 6.36 -3.32 7.84
CA ILE A 179 5.20 -3.68 8.66
C ILE A 179 5.33 -3.00 10.01
N ALA A 180 4.25 -2.37 10.45
CA ALA A 180 4.14 -1.82 11.80
C ALA A 180 4.12 -2.92 12.86
N PRO A 181 4.44 -2.62 14.13
CA PRO A 181 4.34 -3.60 15.23
C PRO A 181 2.97 -4.26 15.37
N GLY A 182 1.89 -3.56 14.96
CA GLY A 182 0.51 -4.09 14.93
C GLY A 182 0.20 -5.03 13.76
N GLY A 183 1.17 -5.30 12.86
CA GLY A 183 1.01 -6.20 11.71
C GLY A 183 0.44 -5.54 10.45
N ASN A 184 0.11 -4.26 10.48
CA ASN A 184 -0.33 -3.51 9.30
C ASN A 184 0.86 -3.13 8.42
N PRO A 185 0.74 -3.14 7.09
CA PRO A 185 1.75 -2.51 6.25
C PRO A 185 1.76 -1.00 6.48
N LEU A 186 2.97 -0.42 6.55
CA LEU A 186 3.13 1.03 6.53
C LEU A 186 2.72 1.58 5.16
N VAL A 187 2.47 2.86 5.09
CA VAL A 187 2.20 3.56 3.82
C VAL A 187 3.07 4.80 3.69
N ILE A 188 3.50 5.09 2.47
CA ILE A 188 4.28 6.29 2.15
C ILE A 188 3.33 7.28 1.49
N HIS A 189 3.17 8.44 2.09
CA HIS A 189 2.23 9.46 1.66
C HIS A 189 2.63 10.86 2.16
N ASN A 190 1.86 11.90 1.79
CA ASN A 190 1.92 13.24 2.38
C ASN A 190 0.50 13.67 2.75
N ILE A 191 0.23 13.83 4.04
CA ILE A 191 -1.09 14.22 4.56
C ILE A 191 -1.06 15.61 5.23
N GLY A 192 0.08 16.32 5.19
CA GLY A 192 0.23 17.65 5.79
C GLY A 192 1.65 18.00 6.22
N ALA A 193 2.36 17.05 6.82
CA ALA A 193 3.69 17.26 7.40
C ALA A 193 4.86 16.88 6.47
N GLY A 194 4.67 16.96 5.16
CA GLY A 194 5.61 16.43 4.18
C GLY A 194 5.44 14.92 3.97
N THR A 195 6.36 14.32 3.22
CA THR A 195 6.30 12.88 2.96
C THR A 195 6.71 12.09 4.19
N GLN A 196 5.87 11.14 4.61
CA GLN A 196 6.05 10.27 5.77
C GLN A 196 5.81 8.81 5.40
N GLU A 197 6.33 7.89 6.22
CA GLU A 197 6.04 6.45 6.17
C GLU A 197 5.40 6.04 7.51
N GLU A 198 4.08 5.76 7.52
CA GLU A 198 3.27 5.67 8.73
C GLU A 198 2.29 4.50 8.72
N ASP A 199 1.84 4.04 9.91
CA ASP A 199 0.78 3.03 10.10
C ASP A 199 -0.61 3.67 10.04
N VAL A 200 -1.03 4.07 8.85
CA VAL A 200 -2.33 4.75 8.65
C VAL A 200 -3.19 4.14 7.54
N LEU A 201 -2.83 2.99 6.99
CA LEU A 201 -3.57 2.34 5.90
C LEU A 201 -5.05 2.18 6.23
N PHE A 202 -5.37 1.82 7.46
CA PHE A 202 -6.74 1.59 7.94
C PHE A 202 -7.28 2.72 8.84
N ALA A 203 -6.53 3.82 9.00
CA ALA A 203 -6.96 4.95 9.85
C ALA A 203 -8.13 5.74 9.25
N HIS A 204 -8.36 5.61 7.94
CA HIS A 204 -9.38 6.34 7.22
C HIS A 204 -10.22 5.40 6.35
N ARG A 205 -11.42 5.87 5.93
CA ARG A 205 -12.31 5.10 5.07
C ARG A 205 -11.66 4.90 3.70
N LEU A 206 -11.26 3.68 3.40
CA LEU A 206 -10.72 3.29 2.09
C LEU A 206 -11.73 3.50 0.97
N THR A 207 -11.28 4.00 -0.19
CA THR A 207 -12.06 4.18 -1.42
C THR A 207 -11.54 3.38 -2.60
N GLY A 208 -10.26 3.02 -2.59
CA GLY A 208 -9.65 2.25 -3.66
C GLY A 208 -8.42 1.46 -3.19
N ARG A 209 -8.18 0.37 -3.91
CA ARG A 209 -6.97 -0.44 -3.86
C ARG A 209 -6.57 -0.74 -5.30
N PHE A 210 -5.33 -0.48 -5.64
CA PHE A 210 -4.85 -0.65 -7.00
C PHE A 210 -3.46 -1.28 -7.01
N ARG A 211 -3.19 -2.12 -8.04
CA ARG A 211 -1.86 -2.64 -8.35
C ARG A 211 -1.58 -2.36 -9.81
N TRP A 212 -0.59 -1.53 -10.08
CA TRP A 212 -0.32 -1.08 -11.42
C TRP A 212 1.18 -1.01 -11.69
N ARG A 213 1.63 -1.78 -12.69
CA ARG A 213 3.04 -1.79 -13.13
C ARG A 213 4.07 -2.23 -12.06
N VAL A 214 3.64 -2.97 -11.05
CA VAL A 214 4.47 -3.45 -9.94
C VAL A 214 4.18 -4.92 -9.62
#